data_61a5d2289e548c1535c723ef9eb6a8e3
#
_entry.id   61a5d2289e548c1535c723ef9eb6a8e3
#
_cell.length_a   1.000
_cell.length_b   1.000
_cell.length_c   1.000
_cell.angle_alpha   90.00
_cell.angle_beta   90.00
_cell.angle_gamma   90.00
#
_symmetry.space_group_name_H-M   'P 1'
#
loop_
_entity.id
_entity.type
_entity.pdbx_description
1 polymer ?
#
loop_
_entity_poly.entity_id
_entity_poly.type
_entity_poly.pdbx_seq_one_letter_code
_entity_poly.pdbx_strand_id
1 'polypeptide(L)'
;MKLKTLTWAILLIGVPTTGAFAAGMDRSGQSIGAFLQPNNYFEAGLSVLDADVSGNMRDGWNMPSNDTAKSGTDLSNSNLGDMAESFHFANFALKYQANEHISLGLIYDQPFGAKAAYSANDQKHQVSPTFSPLFGGDDVLKSGAFHNEGEGTSVEVSTQNLSFIMGYQPNEQWNIYAGPVYQTVKGDVSLRGSVYGPFGGIMCSDKIGTVFCSTFKDKDTGQPIKGYDASIPEESEFGYLAGVAFQIPEIALKASLTYRSEIDYKVDVKETMPQANSVFIEAGVPELGRNFVYTSGKTEITTPQSINLDFQSGIMENTLAFVNVRWVDWSKFSIRPHKFGQLASGLTQAVAGTPRGFDLIAYDKDQISATFGVARKLNDKLALSLLGGWDSGAGNPTSTLGPTEGYWSAGLGGQYSPTPATFIQAGARYFWMGDAKAQSASWFGTERYDADFKDNTAIGYSLKIGYKF
;
A
#
# COMPACT_ATOMS: atom_id res chain seq x y z
N MET A 1 -28.83 -2.90 -37.70
CA MET A 1 -28.91 -1.92 -36.61
C MET A 1 -27.54 -1.21 -36.54
N LYS A 2 -27.49 0.11 -36.76
CA LYS A 2 -26.18 0.81 -36.87
C LYS A 2 -25.65 1.14 -35.48
N LEU A 3 -24.85 0.23 -34.89
CA LEU A 3 -24.11 0.48 -33.65
C LEU A 3 -22.93 1.45 -33.84
N LYS A 4 -22.67 1.94 -35.05
CA LYS A 4 -21.52 2.80 -35.37
C LYS A 4 -21.39 4.10 -34.55
N THR A 5 -22.44 4.54 -33.88
CA THR A 5 -22.44 5.74 -33.03
C THR A 5 -22.05 5.47 -31.56
N LEU A 6 -21.97 4.20 -31.15
CA LEU A 6 -21.63 3.83 -29.76
C LEU A 6 -20.14 4.01 -29.47
N THR A 7 -19.29 3.79 -30.46
CA THR A 7 -17.83 3.73 -30.33
C THR A 7 -17.19 5.07 -29.91
N TRP A 8 -17.87 6.18 -30.13
CA TRP A 8 -17.33 7.53 -29.92
C TRP A 8 -17.73 8.17 -28.57
N ALA A 9 -18.65 7.58 -27.82
CA ALA A 9 -19.29 8.29 -26.72
C ALA A 9 -19.15 7.62 -25.34
N ILE A 10 -18.84 6.35 -25.27
CA ILE A 10 -18.63 5.67 -23.99
C ILE A 10 -17.15 5.31 -23.88
N LEU A 11 -16.37 6.29 -23.52
CA LEU A 11 -15.10 6.03 -22.85
C LEU A 11 -15.39 5.24 -21.58
N LEU A 12 -14.58 4.25 -21.28
CA LEU A 12 -14.55 3.68 -19.94
C LEU A 12 -14.66 4.85 -18.97
N ILE A 13 -15.82 5.02 -18.36
CA ILE A 13 -15.99 5.99 -17.29
C ILE A 13 -15.18 5.37 -16.16
N GLY A 14 -13.88 5.64 -16.20
CA GLY A 14 -12.97 5.24 -15.15
C GLY A 14 -13.32 5.99 -13.90
N VAL A 15 -14.33 5.51 -13.18
CA VAL A 15 -14.28 5.70 -11.74
C VAL A 15 -12.96 5.07 -11.34
N PRO A 16 -12.11 5.78 -10.60
CA PRO A 16 -10.81 5.26 -10.27
C PRO A 16 -10.95 3.83 -9.78
N THR A 17 -10.26 2.91 -10.43
CA THR A 17 -9.99 1.59 -9.88
C THR A 17 -8.99 1.78 -8.74
N THR A 18 -9.26 2.74 -7.86
CA THR A 18 -8.42 2.98 -6.72
C THR A 18 -8.58 1.81 -5.80
N GLY A 19 -7.57 1.01 -5.70
CA GLY A 19 -7.36 0.15 -4.58
C GLY A 19 -7.28 1.03 -3.33
N ALA A 20 -8.43 1.29 -2.72
CA ALA A 20 -8.49 1.89 -1.42
C ALA A 20 -7.83 0.94 -0.47
N PHE A 21 -6.64 1.21 0.06
CA PHE A 21 -5.98 0.28 0.96
C PHE A 21 -6.21 -1.19 0.54
N ALA A 22 -6.16 -1.43 -0.78
CA ALA A 22 -6.13 -2.80 -1.26
C ALA A 22 -5.01 -3.46 -0.51
N ALA A 23 -5.25 -4.62 0.02
CA ALA A 23 -4.21 -5.44 0.58
C ALA A 23 -3.01 -5.37 -0.38
N GLY A 24 -1.84 -5.10 0.13
CA GLY A 24 -0.73 -4.77 -0.75
C GLY A 24 -0.89 -3.38 -1.38
N MET A 25 -0.35 -2.40 -1.09
CA MET A 25 -0.19 -1.01 -1.55
C MET A 25 -0.66 -0.64 -2.98
N ASP A 26 -1.52 -1.44 -3.67
CA ASP A 26 -1.97 -1.18 -5.05
C ASP A 26 -2.98 -0.03 -5.11
N ARG A 27 -2.74 1.00 -5.93
CA ARG A 27 -3.54 2.24 -5.97
C ARG A 27 -4.14 2.57 -7.32
N SER A 28 -3.33 2.63 -8.37
CA SER A 28 -3.80 3.13 -9.67
C SER A 28 -4.46 2.08 -10.54
N GLY A 29 -4.25 0.78 -10.23
CA GLY A 29 -4.64 -0.32 -11.09
C GLY A 29 -3.93 -0.32 -12.45
N GLN A 30 -3.04 0.64 -12.71
CA GLN A 30 -2.17 0.73 -13.89
C GLN A 30 -2.90 0.57 -15.24
N SER A 31 -4.02 1.27 -15.44
CA SER A 31 -4.86 1.15 -16.63
C SER A 31 -4.14 1.51 -17.93
N ILE A 32 -4.31 0.69 -18.96
CA ILE A 32 -3.86 0.94 -20.33
C ILE A 32 -4.92 1.62 -21.19
N GLY A 33 -6.10 1.83 -20.65
CA GLY A 33 -7.30 2.24 -21.39
C GLY A 33 -7.15 3.53 -22.20
N ALA A 34 -6.36 4.49 -21.72
CA ALA A 34 -6.08 5.74 -22.44
C ALA A 34 -5.26 5.51 -23.73
N PHE A 35 -4.26 4.63 -23.68
CA PHE A 35 -3.45 4.27 -24.85
C PHE A 35 -4.28 3.54 -25.92
N LEU A 36 -5.29 2.80 -25.51
CA LEU A 36 -6.17 2.06 -26.43
C LEU A 36 -7.34 2.88 -26.96
N GLN A 37 -7.36 4.21 -26.75
CA GLN A 37 -8.35 5.09 -27.38
C GLN A 37 -8.07 5.26 -28.89
N PRO A 38 -9.11 5.47 -29.72
CA PRO A 38 -8.91 5.79 -31.12
C PRO A 38 -8.28 7.18 -31.30
N ASN A 39 -7.52 7.34 -32.40
CA ASN A 39 -6.87 8.61 -32.79
C ASN A 39 -5.94 9.18 -31.73
N ASN A 40 -5.73 10.49 -31.77
CA ASN A 40 -4.98 11.20 -30.76
C ASN A 40 -5.85 11.43 -29.52
N TYR A 41 -5.27 11.26 -28.35
CA TYR A 41 -6.01 11.29 -27.09
C TYR A 41 -5.17 11.87 -25.97
N PHE A 42 -5.80 12.68 -25.16
CA PHE A 42 -5.22 13.20 -23.92
C PHE A 42 -6.23 13.09 -22.77
N GLU A 43 -5.77 12.73 -21.59
CA GLU A 43 -6.53 12.84 -20.36
C GLU A 43 -5.64 13.23 -19.19
N ALA A 44 -6.22 13.94 -18.23
CA ALA A 44 -5.62 14.21 -16.93
C ALA A 44 -6.68 14.06 -15.87
N GLY A 45 -6.31 13.47 -14.74
CA GLY A 45 -7.21 13.17 -13.63
C GLY A 45 -6.57 13.36 -12.27
N LEU A 46 -7.43 13.60 -11.29
CA LEU A 46 -7.10 13.63 -9.88
C LEU A 46 -8.09 12.72 -9.15
N SER A 47 -7.56 11.91 -8.26
CA SER A 47 -8.34 11.05 -7.37
C SER A 47 -7.98 11.33 -5.93
N VAL A 48 -8.98 11.21 -5.08
CA VAL A 48 -8.85 11.32 -3.62
C VAL A 48 -9.46 10.07 -3.03
N LEU A 49 -8.77 9.48 -2.07
CA LEU A 49 -9.27 8.39 -1.26
C LEU A 49 -9.26 8.81 0.19
N ASP A 50 -10.40 8.71 0.83
CA ASP A 50 -10.60 8.97 2.24
C ASP A 50 -11.09 7.68 2.90
N ALA A 51 -10.33 7.19 3.87
CA ALA A 51 -10.60 5.92 4.53
C ALA A 51 -10.69 6.12 6.04
N ASP A 52 -11.51 5.30 6.67
CA ASP A 52 -11.63 5.13 8.11
C ASP A 52 -11.21 3.68 8.42
N VAL A 53 -10.02 3.54 9.03
CA VAL A 53 -9.44 2.24 9.38
C VAL A 53 -9.10 2.25 10.85
N SER A 54 -10.02 1.74 11.64
CA SER A 54 -9.91 1.65 13.09
C SER A 54 -9.94 0.21 13.58
N GLY A 55 -9.36 -0.04 14.76
CA GLY A 55 -9.27 -1.38 15.32
C GLY A 55 -9.10 -1.37 16.82
N ASN A 56 -9.05 -2.58 17.39
CA ASN A 56 -8.79 -2.79 18.80
C ASN A 56 -7.69 -3.82 18.99
N MET A 57 -6.90 -3.64 20.04
CA MET A 57 -5.96 -4.69 20.45
C MET A 57 -6.72 -5.99 20.70
N ARG A 58 -6.09 -7.10 20.32
CA ARG A 58 -6.64 -8.44 20.54
C ARG A 58 -6.97 -8.68 22.01
N ASP A 59 -8.05 -9.43 22.26
CA ASP A 59 -8.38 -9.87 23.63
C ASP A 59 -7.24 -10.67 24.24
N GLY A 60 -6.94 -10.39 25.50
CA GLY A 60 -5.83 -11.02 26.23
C GLY A 60 -4.45 -10.64 25.70
N TRP A 61 -4.32 -9.56 24.88
CA TRP A 61 -3.01 -9.11 24.44
C TRP A 61 -2.23 -8.56 25.64
N ASN A 62 -1.08 -9.17 25.87
CA ASN A 62 -0.10 -8.73 26.85
C ASN A 62 1.23 -8.54 26.15
N MET A 63 2.01 -7.59 26.61
CA MET A 63 3.41 -7.50 26.20
C MET A 63 4.08 -8.87 26.41
N PRO A 64 5.04 -9.28 25.57
CA PRO A 64 5.79 -10.52 25.75
C PRO A 64 6.71 -10.43 26.98
N SER A 65 6.10 -10.34 28.16
CA SER A 65 6.74 -10.34 29.49
C SER A 65 6.08 -11.37 30.34
N ASN A 66 6.83 -11.90 31.29
CA ASN A 66 6.32 -12.93 32.17
C ASN A 66 5.16 -12.46 33.06
N ASP A 67 4.44 -13.43 33.64
CA ASP A 67 3.21 -13.26 34.42
C ASP A 67 3.28 -12.33 35.63
N THR A 68 4.42 -11.79 36.01
CA THR A 68 4.61 -10.97 37.20
C THR A 68 4.35 -9.48 37.00
N ALA A 69 4.27 -9.01 35.76
CA ALA A 69 3.96 -7.61 35.40
C ALA A 69 2.45 -7.36 35.23
N LYS A 70 1.62 -7.88 36.11
CA LYS A 70 0.15 -7.81 36.02
C LYS A 70 -0.46 -6.43 36.19
N SER A 71 0.27 -5.45 36.62
CA SER A 71 -0.25 -4.10 36.83
C SER A 71 0.38 -3.14 35.83
N GLY A 72 -0.30 -2.82 34.77
CA GLY A 72 0.06 -1.73 33.88
C GLY A 72 0.36 -2.11 32.42
N THR A 73 0.39 -3.39 32.05
CA THR A 73 0.71 -3.85 30.68
C THR A 73 -0.48 -4.41 29.91
N ASP A 74 -1.67 -4.39 30.49
CA ASP A 74 -2.88 -4.89 29.83
C ASP A 74 -3.44 -3.84 28.86
N LEU A 75 -3.15 -4.05 27.58
CA LEU A 75 -3.72 -3.29 26.46
C LEU A 75 -4.86 -4.06 25.78
N SER A 76 -5.31 -5.17 26.36
CA SER A 76 -6.41 -5.97 25.85
C SER A 76 -7.64 -5.12 25.51
N ASN A 77 -8.19 -5.33 24.32
CA ASN A 77 -9.38 -4.63 23.81
C ASN A 77 -9.27 -3.09 23.79
N SER A 78 -8.05 -2.52 23.91
CA SER A 78 -7.89 -1.08 23.81
C SER A 78 -8.13 -0.60 22.38
N ASN A 79 -8.88 0.49 22.24
CA ASN A 79 -9.13 1.13 20.95
C ASN A 79 -7.83 1.76 20.41
N LEU A 80 -7.59 1.61 19.11
CA LEU A 80 -6.41 2.09 18.42
C LEU A 80 -6.65 3.40 17.65
N GLY A 81 -7.91 3.86 17.60
CA GLY A 81 -8.31 5.01 16.81
C GLY A 81 -8.29 4.73 15.32
N ASP A 82 -8.61 5.74 14.53
CA ASP A 82 -8.42 5.72 13.09
C ASP A 82 -6.95 5.96 12.77
N MET A 83 -6.35 5.05 12.00
CA MET A 83 -4.96 5.13 11.58
C MET A 83 -4.81 5.51 10.10
N ALA A 84 -5.92 5.61 9.37
CA ALA A 84 -5.89 5.91 7.96
C ALA A 84 -5.61 7.39 7.71
N GLU A 85 -4.89 7.65 6.64
CA GLU A 85 -4.65 8.99 6.13
C GLU A 85 -5.18 9.13 4.71
N SER A 86 -5.77 10.30 4.39
CA SER A 86 -6.29 10.57 3.05
C SER A 86 -5.18 10.57 2.00
N PHE A 87 -5.46 10.02 0.82
CA PHE A 87 -4.56 9.99 -0.31
C PHE A 87 -5.03 10.86 -1.46
N HIS A 88 -4.06 11.51 -2.09
CA HIS A 88 -4.27 12.22 -3.35
C HIS A 88 -3.33 11.65 -4.40
N PHE A 89 -3.85 11.28 -5.56
CA PHE A 89 -3.02 10.83 -6.66
C PHE A 89 -3.52 11.35 -8.00
N ALA A 90 -2.55 11.86 -8.75
CA ALA A 90 -2.77 12.37 -10.09
C ALA A 90 -2.43 11.30 -11.14
N ASN A 91 -3.09 11.38 -12.28
CA ASN A 91 -2.72 10.64 -13.47
C ASN A 91 -2.86 11.49 -14.71
N PHE A 92 -2.06 11.21 -15.72
CA PHE A 92 -2.29 11.73 -17.06
C PHE A 92 -1.88 10.72 -18.12
N ALA A 93 -2.45 10.86 -19.30
CA ALA A 93 -2.08 10.06 -20.46
C ALA A 93 -2.16 10.88 -21.74
N LEU A 94 -1.21 10.65 -22.62
CA LEU A 94 -1.16 11.18 -23.97
C LEU A 94 -0.96 10.03 -24.94
N LYS A 95 -1.79 9.96 -25.97
CA LYS A 95 -1.62 9.07 -27.12
C LYS A 95 -1.51 9.89 -28.40
N TYR A 96 -0.51 9.57 -29.20
CA TYR A 96 -0.31 10.10 -30.54
C TYR A 96 -0.38 8.98 -31.56
N GLN A 97 -1.31 9.08 -32.53
CA GLN A 97 -1.45 8.15 -33.65
C GLN A 97 -0.58 8.66 -34.77
N ALA A 98 0.62 8.09 -34.94
CA ALA A 98 1.59 8.55 -35.94
C ALA A 98 1.15 8.21 -37.39
N ASN A 99 0.53 7.06 -37.57
CA ASN A 99 -0.12 6.62 -38.83
C ASN A 99 -1.14 5.50 -38.54
N GLU A 100 -1.71 4.88 -39.56
CA GLU A 100 -2.74 3.83 -39.40
C GLU A 100 -2.25 2.61 -38.60
N HIS A 101 -0.94 2.37 -38.55
CA HIS A 101 -0.34 1.20 -37.92
C HIS A 101 0.43 1.50 -36.65
N ILE A 102 0.92 2.72 -36.43
CA ILE A 102 1.83 3.05 -35.32
C ILE A 102 1.22 4.11 -34.45
N SER A 103 1.22 3.82 -33.14
CA SER A 103 0.85 4.76 -32.09
C SER A 103 1.94 4.86 -31.04
N LEU A 104 2.06 6.04 -30.44
CA LEU A 104 2.96 6.33 -29.31
C LEU A 104 2.12 6.77 -28.11
N GLY A 105 2.52 6.38 -26.94
CA GLY A 105 1.83 6.71 -25.69
C GLY A 105 2.76 7.13 -24.58
N LEU A 106 2.25 7.99 -23.73
CA LEU A 106 2.85 8.38 -22.47
C LEU A 106 1.78 8.29 -21.40
N ILE A 107 2.02 7.49 -20.36
CA ILE A 107 1.11 7.36 -19.22
C ILE A 107 1.89 7.64 -17.95
N TYR A 108 1.38 8.56 -17.12
CA TYR A 108 1.83 8.79 -15.76
C TYR A 108 0.76 8.34 -14.78
N ASP A 109 1.16 7.56 -13.79
CA ASP A 109 0.33 7.13 -12.69
C ASP A 109 1.16 6.90 -11.41
N GLN A 110 0.47 6.65 -10.29
CA GLN A 110 1.06 6.33 -8.99
C GLN A 110 0.56 4.94 -8.57
N PRO A 111 1.24 3.86 -9.00
CA PRO A 111 0.70 2.52 -8.89
C PRO A 111 0.62 2.00 -7.46
N PHE A 112 1.66 2.24 -6.66
CA PHE A 112 1.77 1.68 -5.32
C PHE A 112 1.99 2.75 -4.26
N GLY A 113 1.49 2.50 -3.05
CA GLY A 113 1.76 3.35 -1.92
C GLY A 113 0.90 3.02 -0.70
N ALA A 114 1.39 3.41 0.48
CA ALA A 114 0.72 3.30 1.76
C ALA A 114 0.88 4.61 2.53
N LYS A 115 -0.12 4.96 3.32
CA LYS A 115 -0.02 6.06 4.25
C LYS A 115 -0.91 5.77 5.45
N ALA A 116 -0.28 5.66 6.61
CA ALA A 116 -0.96 5.34 7.86
C ALA A 116 -0.21 5.99 9.02
N ALA A 117 -0.96 6.45 10.01
CA ALA A 117 -0.40 7.04 11.22
C ALA A 117 -1.29 6.73 12.43
N TYR A 118 -0.76 5.98 13.38
CA TYR A 118 -1.43 5.73 14.64
C TYR A 118 -1.37 6.97 15.53
N SER A 119 -2.54 7.46 15.97
CA SER A 119 -2.61 8.59 16.88
C SER A 119 -2.21 8.17 18.30
N ALA A 120 -1.33 8.93 18.93
CA ALA A 120 -1.00 8.75 20.34
C ALA A 120 -2.11 9.22 21.29
N ASN A 121 -3.03 10.06 20.81
CA ASN A 121 -4.08 10.68 21.62
C ASN A 121 -5.33 9.80 21.75
N ASP A 122 -5.58 8.96 20.74
CA ASP A 122 -6.79 8.13 20.66
C ASP A 122 -6.60 6.76 21.31
N GLN A 123 -5.36 6.40 21.65
CA GLN A 123 -5.02 5.12 22.22
C GLN A 123 -4.91 5.17 23.73
N LYS A 124 -5.35 4.09 24.39
CA LYS A 124 -5.06 3.85 25.80
C LYS A 124 -3.55 3.76 25.98
N HIS A 125 -3.01 4.62 26.80
CA HIS A 125 -1.60 4.57 27.20
C HIS A 125 -1.48 4.05 28.63
N GLN A 126 -0.40 3.37 28.89
CA GLN A 126 -0.02 2.94 30.22
C GLN A 126 0.94 3.92 30.83
N VAL A 127 0.68 4.20 32.09
CA VAL A 127 1.60 4.89 32.95
C VAL A 127 2.27 3.79 33.76
N SER A 128 3.44 3.32 33.31
CA SER A 128 4.24 2.40 34.11
C SER A 128 5.20 3.20 34.97
N PRO A 129 5.17 3.03 36.29
CA PRO A 129 6.24 3.57 37.08
C PRO A 129 7.54 2.92 36.61
N THR A 130 8.51 3.73 36.23
CA THR A 130 9.84 3.22 35.89
C THR A 130 10.37 2.50 37.13
N PHE A 131 10.59 1.22 36.99
CA PHE A 131 11.29 0.47 38.01
C PHE A 131 12.77 0.86 37.96
N SER A 132 13.19 1.72 38.84
CA SER A 132 14.55 2.18 38.87
C SER A 132 15.17 2.24 40.25
N PRO A 133 15.78 1.15 40.72
CA PRO A 133 17.03 1.31 41.43
C PRO A 133 18.27 1.43 40.52
N LEU A 134 18.19 0.96 39.24
CA LEU A 134 19.33 0.93 38.32
C LEU A 134 19.42 2.14 37.40
N PHE A 135 18.31 2.84 37.14
CA PHE A 135 18.23 3.92 36.13
C PHE A 135 17.82 5.29 36.69
N GLY A 136 17.68 5.41 38.04
CA GLY A 136 17.53 6.65 38.78
C GLY A 136 16.47 7.60 38.25
N GLY A 137 15.21 7.46 38.64
CA GLY A 137 14.19 8.46 38.41
C GLY A 137 12.76 7.96 38.60
N ASP A 138 11.88 8.86 39.00
CA ASP A 138 10.43 8.69 39.12
C ASP A 138 9.72 8.92 37.75
N ASP A 139 10.37 8.62 36.63
CA ASP A 139 9.82 8.88 35.30
C ASP A 139 8.72 7.88 34.97
N VAL A 140 7.59 8.41 34.58
CA VAL A 140 6.40 7.68 34.19
C VAL A 140 6.42 7.50 32.65
N LEU A 141 6.52 6.26 32.20
CA LEU A 141 6.39 5.94 30.77
C LEU A 141 4.96 6.08 30.29
N LYS A 142 4.76 6.89 29.27
CA LYS A 142 3.51 6.95 28.53
C LYS A 142 3.68 6.20 27.21
N SER A 143 3.40 4.92 27.24
CA SER A 143 3.54 4.05 26.07
C SER A 143 2.26 3.25 25.87
N GLY A 144 1.86 3.07 24.62
CA GLY A 144 0.74 2.23 24.23
C GLY A 144 1.17 1.12 23.28
N ALA A 145 0.19 0.56 22.59
CA ALA A 145 0.44 -0.49 21.61
C ALA A 145 1.32 0.01 20.45
N PHE A 146 0.92 1.13 19.85
CA PHE A 146 1.53 1.71 18.64
C PHE A 146 1.99 3.15 18.82
N HIS A 147 2.22 3.57 20.06
CA HIS A 147 2.77 4.90 20.34
C HIS A 147 3.74 4.86 21.54
N ASN A 148 4.66 5.81 21.57
CA ASN A 148 5.61 5.98 22.64
C ASN A 148 5.94 7.47 22.80
N GLU A 149 5.87 7.98 24.03
CA GLU A 149 6.17 9.38 24.38
C GLU A 149 5.45 10.43 23.50
N GLY A 150 4.19 10.15 23.17
CA GLY A 150 3.35 11.05 22.38
C GLY A 150 3.57 10.98 20.86
N GLU A 151 4.43 10.08 20.36
CA GLU A 151 4.61 9.79 18.95
C GLU A 151 3.97 8.47 18.58
N GLY A 152 3.21 8.43 17.47
CA GLY A 152 2.61 7.22 16.93
C GLY A 152 3.49 6.53 15.89
N THR A 153 3.24 5.24 15.68
CA THR A 153 3.75 4.51 14.53
C THR A 153 3.16 5.11 13.25
N SER A 154 4.00 5.29 12.25
CA SER A 154 3.58 5.80 10.95
C SER A 154 4.32 5.13 9.81
N VAL A 155 3.69 5.09 8.65
CA VAL A 155 4.27 4.67 7.38
C VAL A 155 3.77 5.56 6.27
N GLU A 156 4.67 6.00 5.40
CA GLU A 156 4.33 6.63 4.13
C GLU A 156 5.23 6.05 3.05
N VAL A 157 4.62 5.45 2.02
CA VAL A 157 5.31 4.93 0.84
C VAL A 157 4.61 5.45 -0.39
N SER A 158 5.36 5.90 -1.37
CA SER A 158 4.81 6.36 -2.64
C SER A 158 5.69 5.96 -3.82
N THR A 159 5.05 5.64 -4.93
CA THR A 159 5.69 5.42 -6.23
C THR A 159 5.14 6.39 -7.26
N GLN A 160 5.97 6.76 -8.22
CA GLN A 160 5.56 7.49 -9.42
C GLN A 160 6.03 6.71 -10.64
N ASN A 161 5.19 6.62 -11.63
CA ASN A 161 5.39 5.75 -12.77
C ASN A 161 5.15 6.52 -14.08
N LEU A 162 6.11 6.46 -14.99
CA LEU A 162 6.01 7.03 -16.32
C LEU A 162 6.27 5.94 -17.36
N SER A 163 5.23 5.56 -18.10
CA SER A 163 5.28 4.54 -19.13
C SER A 163 5.35 5.17 -20.52
N PHE A 164 6.37 4.81 -21.30
CA PHE A 164 6.50 5.14 -22.73
C PHE A 164 6.08 3.93 -23.53
N ILE A 165 5.09 4.07 -24.40
CA ILE A 165 4.45 2.94 -25.06
C ILE A 165 4.50 3.13 -26.56
N MET A 166 4.91 2.09 -27.28
CA MET A 166 4.77 1.99 -28.73
C MET A 166 3.75 0.89 -29.05
N GLY A 167 2.78 1.21 -29.89
CA GLY A 167 1.78 0.26 -30.38
C GLY A 167 1.89 0.04 -31.87
N TYR A 168 1.71 -1.20 -32.28
CA TYR A 168 1.61 -1.63 -33.67
C TYR A 168 0.24 -2.25 -33.95
N GLN A 169 -0.48 -1.68 -34.88
CA GLN A 169 -1.80 -2.12 -35.34
C GLN A 169 -1.68 -2.73 -36.73
N PRO A 170 -1.55 -4.06 -36.87
CA PRO A 170 -1.49 -4.72 -38.18
C PRO A 170 -2.80 -4.57 -38.99
N ASN A 171 -3.91 -4.38 -38.28
CA ASN A 171 -5.24 -4.11 -38.83
C ASN A 171 -6.13 -3.40 -37.81
N GLU A 172 -7.36 -3.08 -38.14
CA GLU A 172 -8.32 -2.37 -37.26
C GLU A 172 -8.67 -3.13 -35.98
N GLN A 173 -8.44 -4.44 -35.92
CA GLN A 173 -8.84 -5.30 -34.80
C GLN A 173 -7.74 -5.50 -33.77
N TRP A 174 -6.48 -5.59 -34.20
CA TRP A 174 -5.37 -5.94 -33.33
C TRP A 174 -4.45 -4.76 -33.02
N ASN A 175 -4.03 -4.65 -31.77
CA ASN A 175 -3.00 -3.72 -31.35
C ASN A 175 -2.02 -4.48 -30.43
N ILE A 176 -0.76 -4.55 -30.79
CA ILE A 176 0.32 -5.12 -30.00
C ILE A 176 1.15 -3.95 -29.49
N TYR A 177 1.44 -3.88 -28.21
CA TYR A 177 2.14 -2.74 -27.64
C TYR A 177 3.14 -3.16 -26.58
N ALA A 178 4.20 -2.38 -26.46
CA ALA A 178 5.22 -2.55 -25.43
C ALA A 178 5.96 -1.22 -25.18
N GLY A 179 6.69 -1.16 -24.10
CA GLY A 179 7.56 -0.05 -23.82
C GLY A 179 8.21 -0.05 -22.45
N PRO A 180 9.22 0.81 -22.27
CA PRO A 180 9.89 0.98 -20.97
C PRO A 180 8.98 1.72 -19.99
N VAL A 181 9.19 1.39 -18.74
CA VAL A 181 8.55 2.01 -17.58
C VAL A 181 9.65 2.58 -16.70
N TYR A 182 9.62 3.88 -16.44
CA TYR A 182 10.45 4.56 -15.47
C TYR A 182 9.65 4.72 -14.18
N GLN A 183 10.14 4.18 -13.07
CA GLN A 183 9.43 4.26 -11.80
C GLN A 183 10.35 4.77 -10.69
N THR A 184 9.81 5.64 -9.83
CA THR A 184 10.46 6.05 -8.59
C THR A 184 9.76 5.43 -7.39
N VAL A 185 10.51 5.21 -6.32
CA VAL A 185 10.02 4.79 -5.01
C VAL A 185 10.63 5.66 -3.93
N LYS A 186 9.85 6.04 -2.93
CA LYS A 186 10.30 6.66 -1.68
C LYS A 186 9.41 6.25 -0.53
N GLY A 187 9.93 6.33 0.70
CA GLY A 187 9.10 6.02 1.86
C GLY A 187 9.77 6.36 3.18
N ASP A 188 8.95 6.52 4.20
CA ASP A 188 9.35 6.74 5.58
C ASP A 188 8.53 5.81 6.48
N VAL A 189 9.18 5.23 7.47
CA VAL A 189 8.56 4.36 8.47
C VAL A 189 9.08 4.74 9.85
N SER A 190 8.15 4.89 10.79
CA SER A 190 8.45 5.09 12.20
C SER A 190 7.72 4.04 13.03
N LEU A 191 8.45 3.24 13.79
CA LEU A 191 7.87 2.26 14.70
C LEU A 191 7.92 2.78 16.13
N ARG A 192 6.76 2.79 16.79
CA ARG A 192 6.57 3.26 18.16
C ARG A 192 5.66 2.28 18.90
N GLY A 193 5.95 2.10 20.17
CA GLY A 193 5.05 1.36 21.06
C GLY A 193 5.42 -0.09 21.31
N SER A 194 4.68 -0.69 22.22
CA SER A 194 4.99 -1.98 22.83
C SER A 194 4.88 -3.18 21.89
N VAL A 195 4.05 -3.08 20.86
CA VAL A 195 3.88 -4.15 19.87
C VAL A 195 5.18 -4.44 19.10
N TYR A 196 6.00 -3.42 18.92
CA TYR A 196 7.27 -3.57 18.20
C TYR A 196 8.48 -3.83 19.13
N GLY A 197 8.28 -3.91 20.46
CA GLY A 197 9.35 -4.18 21.42
C GLY A 197 10.53 -3.21 21.29
N PRO A 198 11.76 -3.72 21.08
CA PRO A 198 12.94 -2.85 20.93
C PRO A 198 12.82 -1.85 19.79
N PHE A 199 12.22 -2.22 18.67
CA PHE A 199 11.98 -1.30 17.54
C PHE A 199 10.96 -0.21 17.87
N GLY A 200 10.03 -0.48 18.78
CA GLY A 200 9.07 0.52 19.28
C GLY A 200 9.63 1.43 20.39
N GLY A 201 10.90 1.29 20.73
CA GLY A 201 11.54 2.03 21.81
C GLY A 201 11.33 1.40 23.19
N ILE A 202 10.79 0.19 23.26
CA ILE A 202 10.46 -0.50 24.51
C ILE A 202 11.16 -1.85 24.57
N MET A 203 11.75 -2.18 25.71
CA MET A 203 12.33 -3.49 25.97
C MET A 203 11.62 -4.20 27.11
N CYS A 204 11.14 -5.41 26.82
CA CYS A 204 10.64 -6.36 27.81
C CYS A 204 11.41 -7.67 27.64
N SER A 205 12.02 -8.21 28.69
CA SER A 205 12.80 -9.45 28.61
C SER A 205 12.47 -10.40 29.75
N ASP A 206 12.08 -11.63 29.37
CA ASP A 206 11.83 -12.73 30.31
C ASP A 206 13.12 -13.46 30.72
N LYS A 207 14.20 -13.33 29.95
CA LYS A 207 15.42 -14.12 30.14
C LYS A 207 16.34 -13.63 31.27
N ILE A 208 16.17 -12.41 31.76
CA ILE A 208 17.08 -11.78 32.74
C ILE A 208 16.52 -11.86 34.14
N GLY A 209 15.44 -12.59 34.40
CA GLY A 209 14.89 -12.83 35.73
C GLY A 209 14.29 -11.62 36.45
N THR A 210 14.28 -10.48 35.78
CA THR A 210 13.65 -9.24 36.22
C THR A 210 12.98 -8.61 35.02
N VAL A 211 11.68 -8.45 35.11
CA VAL A 211 10.85 -7.87 34.06
C VAL A 211 11.10 -6.37 34.02
N PHE A 212 11.80 -5.92 33.01
CA PHE A 212 11.91 -4.50 32.71
C PHE A 212 11.12 -4.20 31.44
N CYS A 213 9.94 -3.60 31.58
CA CYS A 213 9.36 -2.82 30.52
C CYS A 213 9.80 -1.37 30.74
N SER A 214 10.83 -0.94 30.08
CA SER A 214 11.37 0.41 30.17
C SER A 214 11.59 0.97 28.77
N THR A 215 11.42 2.27 28.63
CA THR A 215 11.89 2.97 27.43
C THR A 215 13.39 3.03 27.44
N PHE A 216 14.01 2.82 26.29
CA PHE A 216 15.43 3.08 26.14
C PHE A 216 15.72 4.56 26.33
N LYS A 217 16.76 4.89 27.07
CA LYS A 217 17.27 6.24 27.18
C LYS A 217 18.60 6.34 26.45
N ASP A 218 18.75 7.41 25.70
CA ASP A 218 20.01 7.78 25.10
C ASP A 218 21.02 8.04 26.21
N LYS A 219 22.18 7.39 26.16
CA LYS A 219 23.21 7.43 27.20
C LYS A 219 23.81 8.81 27.38
N ASP A 220 23.88 9.61 26.31
CA ASP A 220 24.56 10.91 26.32
C ASP A 220 23.59 12.04 26.68
N THR A 221 22.33 11.92 26.29
CA THR A 221 21.30 12.95 26.52
C THR A 221 20.33 12.63 27.64
N GLY A 222 20.23 11.37 28.06
CA GLY A 222 19.26 10.87 29.04
C GLY A 222 17.80 10.90 28.54
N GLN A 223 17.59 11.26 27.26
CA GLN A 223 16.26 11.33 26.67
C GLN A 223 15.77 9.94 26.24
N PRO A 224 14.47 9.68 26.29
CA PRO A 224 13.90 8.45 25.76
C PRO A 224 14.24 8.26 24.28
N ILE A 225 14.68 7.05 23.93
CA ILE A 225 14.82 6.67 22.51
C ILE A 225 13.45 6.26 22.03
N LYS A 226 12.92 7.01 21.05
CA LYS A 226 11.52 6.94 20.66
C LYS A 226 11.15 5.68 19.88
N GLY A 227 12.11 5.07 19.20
CA GLY A 227 11.91 3.83 18.43
C GLY A 227 12.75 3.79 17.16
N TYR A 228 12.36 2.94 16.23
CA TYR A 228 13.02 2.76 14.94
C TYR A 228 12.44 3.74 13.91
N ASP A 229 13.32 4.39 13.16
CA ASP A 229 12.97 5.17 11.99
C ASP A 229 13.77 4.70 10.78
N ALA A 230 13.10 4.55 9.65
CA ALA A 230 13.70 4.26 8.34
C ALA A 230 13.21 5.27 7.32
N SER A 231 14.15 5.86 6.58
CA SER A 231 13.85 6.72 5.44
C SER A 231 14.47 6.14 4.18
N ILE A 232 13.63 5.84 3.21
CA ILE A 232 13.97 5.39 1.87
C ILE A 232 14.03 6.64 1.00
N PRO A 233 15.23 7.12 0.62
CA PRO A 233 15.34 8.26 -0.28
C PRO A 233 14.70 7.92 -1.62
N GLU A 234 14.33 8.95 -2.39
CA GLU A 234 13.77 8.73 -3.72
C GLU A 234 14.82 8.09 -4.63
N GLU A 235 14.51 6.88 -5.09
CA GLU A 235 15.31 6.10 -6.03
C GLU A 235 14.48 5.76 -7.26
N SER A 236 15.14 5.60 -8.40
CA SER A 236 14.49 5.34 -9.67
C SER A 236 15.12 4.19 -10.41
N GLU A 237 14.27 3.38 -11.05
CA GLU A 237 14.69 2.25 -11.87
C GLU A 237 13.77 2.06 -13.08
N PHE A 238 14.17 1.18 -13.99
CA PHE A 238 13.43 0.86 -15.19
C PHE A 238 12.84 -0.54 -15.15
N GLY A 239 11.59 -0.64 -15.57
CA GLY A 239 10.92 -1.87 -15.94
C GLY A 239 10.40 -1.79 -17.36
N TYR A 240 9.47 -2.68 -17.69
CA TYR A 240 8.79 -2.67 -18.98
C TYR A 240 7.35 -3.12 -18.85
N LEU A 241 6.57 -2.76 -19.85
CA LEU A 241 5.23 -3.31 -20.06
C LEU A 241 5.13 -3.88 -21.47
N ALA A 242 4.28 -4.88 -21.63
CA ALA A 242 3.90 -5.43 -22.93
C ALA A 242 2.46 -5.91 -22.90
N GLY A 243 1.78 -5.82 -24.04
CA GLY A 243 0.39 -6.27 -24.08
C GLY A 243 -0.15 -6.40 -25.51
N VAL A 244 -1.36 -6.91 -25.56
CA VAL A 244 -2.12 -7.08 -26.79
C VAL A 244 -3.56 -6.66 -26.57
N ALA A 245 -4.15 -6.01 -27.52
CA ALA A 245 -5.57 -5.69 -27.52
C ALA A 245 -6.24 -6.16 -28.81
N PHE A 246 -7.47 -6.63 -28.66
CA PHE A 246 -8.37 -7.01 -29.73
C PHE A 246 -9.66 -6.20 -29.63
N GLN A 247 -10.15 -5.70 -30.76
CA GLN A 247 -11.39 -4.91 -30.80
C GLN A 247 -12.26 -5.25 -31.97
N ILE A 248 -13.57 -5.14 -31.79
CA ILE A 248 -14.59 -5.14 -32.83
C ILE A 248 -15.41 -3.86 -32.66
N PRO A 249 -15.07 -2.79 -33.42
CA PRO A 249 -15.69 -1.47 -33.24
C PRO A 249 -17.21 -1.47 -33.38
N GLU A 250 -17.76 -2.31 -34.27
CA GLU A 250 -19.18 -2.38 -34.58
C GLU A 250 -20.07 -2.72 -33.38
N ILE A 251 -19.55 -3.47 -32.44
CA ILE A 251 -20.25 -3.89 -31.23
C ILE A 251 -19.60 -3.31 -29.97
N ALA A 252 -18.69 -2.35 -30.13
CA ALA A 252 -17.90 -1.74 -29.05
C ALA A 252 -17.15 -2.78 -28.19
N LEU A 253 -16.81 -3.95 -28.76
CA LEU A 253 -16.02 -4.96 -28.08
C LEU A 253 -14.56 -4.54 -28.09
N LYS A 254 -13.94 -4.61 -26.92
CA LYS A 254 -12.50 -4.48 -26.74
C LYS A 254 -12.05 -5.41 -25.62
N ALA A 255 -10.99 -6.16 -25.87
CA ALA A 255 -10.32 -6.98 -24.88
C ALA A 255 -8.83 -6.63 -24.91
N SER A 256 -8.19 -6.50 -23.77
CA SER A 256 -6.74 -6.30 -23.68
C SER A 256 -6.13 -7.09 -22.53
N LEU A 257 -4.92 -7.58 -22.75
CA LEU A 257 -4.08 -8.22 -21.76
C LEU A 257 -2.78 -7.44 -21.68
N THR A 258 -2.45 -6.93 -20.50
CA THR A 258 -1.25 -6.15 -20.26
C THR A 258 -0.44 -6.77 -19.12
N TYR A 259 0.82 -7.06 -19.36
CA TYR A 259 1.80 -7.44 -18.36
C TYR A 259 2.69 -6.27 -18.04
N ARG A 260 3.06 -6.12 -16.77
CA ARG A 260 4.08 -5.19 -16.26
C ARG A 260 5.10 -5.97 -15.45
N SER A 261 6.39 -5.71 -15.71
CA SER A 261 7.48 -6.38 -15.00
C SER A 261 7.57 -5.91 -13.55
N GLU A 262 8.15 -6.73 -12.71
CA GLU A 262 8.75 -6.29 -11.44
C GLU A 262 9.89 -5.30 -11.70
N ILE A 263 10.19 -4.48 -10.69
CA ILE A 263 11.28 -3.51 -10.74
C ILE A 263 12.07 -3.58 -9.44
N ASP A 264 13.38 -3.85 -9.56
CA ASP A 264 14.30 -4.01 -8.44
C ASP A 264 15.07 -2.73 -8.15
N TYR A 265 15.02 -2.28 -6.90
CA TYR A 265 15.76 -1.11 -6.41
C TYR A 265 16.83 -1.54 -5.42
N LYS A 266 17.98 -0.89 -5.47
CA LYS A 266 19.06 -1.04 -4.49
C LYS A 266 19.30 0.28 -3.78
N VAL A 267 18.70 0.41 -2.60
CA VAL A 267 18.54 1.66 -1.87
C VAL A 267 19.43 1.70 -0.63
N ASP A 268 20.09 2.83 -0.40
CA ASP A 268 20.74 3.11 0.88
C ASP A 268 19.72 3.69 1.86
N VAL A 269 19.01 2.81 2.58
CA VAL A 269 18.02 3.21 3.57
C VAL A 269 18.72 3.89 4.75
N LYS A 270 18.25 5.09 5.11
CA LYS A 270 18.72 5.79 6.30
C LYS A 270 17.94 5.27 7.50
N GLU A 271 18.63 4.57 8.39
CA GLU A 271 18.02 3.95 9.56
C GLU A 271 18.53 4.60 10.84
N THR A 272 17.60 5.02 11.68
CA THR A 272 17.85 5.46 13.04
C THR A 272 17.30 4.41 13.99
N MET A 273 18.12 3.91 14.88
CA MET A 273 17.73 2.85 15.80
C MET A 273 18.12 3.25 17.22
N PRO A 274 17.38 2.74 18.21
CA PRO A 274 17.82 2.78 19.58
C PRO A 274 19.27 2.31 19.65
N GLN A 275 20.10 2.98 20.44
CA GLN A 275 21.53 2.64 20.53
C GLN A 275 21.68 1.16 20.96
N ALA A 276 21.67 0.29 19.96
CA ALA A 276 21.69 -1.16 20.14
C ALA A 276 22.87 -1.60 21.02
N ASN A 277 23.97 -0.85 20.97
CA ASN A 277 25.18 -1.19 21.70
C ASN A 277 25.01 -1.08 23.23
N SER A 278 24.47 0.01 23.75
CA SER A 278 24.23 0.17 25.19
C SER A 278 23.18 -0.81 25.69
N VAL A 279 22.12 -0.97 24.94
CA VAL A 279 21.00 -1.86 25.24
C VAL A 279 21.43 -3.32 25.30
N PHE A 280 22.19 -3.80 24.31
CA PHE A 280 22.62 -5.20 24.30
C PHE A 280 23.75 -5.48 25.29
N ILE A 281 24.58 -4.49 25.61
CA ILE A 281 25.58 -4.60 26.68
C ILE A 281 24.86 -4.71 28.04
N GLU A 282 23.89 -3.87 28.31
CA GLU A 282 23.11 -3.90 29.56
C GLU A 282 22.24 -5.16 29.66
N ALA A 283 21.72 -5.65 28.52
CA ALA A 283 20.99 -6.93 28.44
C ALA A 283 21.89 -8.18 28.54
N GLY A 284 23.20 -8.02 28.67
CA GLY A 284 24.15 -9.15 28.79
C GLY A 284 24.43 -9.88 27.48
N VAL A 285 24.11 -9.28 26.34
CA VAL A 285 24.34 -9.83 24.99
C VAL A 285 25.14 -8.86 24.10
N PRO A 286 26.35 -8.46 24.54
CA PRO A 286 27.11 -7.38 23.89
C PRO A 286 27.51 -7.69 22.44
N GLU A 287 27.55 -8.96 22.05
CA GLU A 287 27.89 -9.36 20.69
C GLU A 287 26.84 -8.96 19.66
N LEU A 288 25.56 -8.95 20.05
CA LEU A 288 24.47 -8.45 19.20
C LEU A 288 24.66 -6.97 18.86
N GLY A 289 25.02 -6.16 19.87
CA GLY A 289 25.27 -4.74 19.68
C GLY A 289 26.47 -4.43 18.78
N ARG A 290 27.56 -5.18 18.92
CA ARG A 290 28.77 -4.97 18.11
C ARG A 290 28.54 -5.22 16.62
N ASN A 291 27.87 -6.30 16.29
CA ASN A 291 27.57 -6.65 14.89
C ASN A 291 26.64 -5.63 14.24
N PHE A 292 25.80 -4.99 15.03
CA PHE A 292 24.84 -4.01 14.57
C PHE A 292 25.45 -2.63 14.24
N VAL A 293 26.34 -2.14 15.09
CA VAL A 293 26.92 -0.78 14.96
C VAL A 293 27.85 -0.62 13.75
N TYR A 294 28.52 -1.69 13.32
CA TYR A 294 29.59 -1.63 12.33
C TYR A 294 29.21 -2.07 10.93
N THR A 295 27.95 -2.34 10.66
CA THR A 295 27.54 -2.83 9.35
C THR A 295 26.89 -1.75 8.49
N SER A 296 27.31 -1.72 7.25
CA SER A 296 26.67 -0.94 6.18
C SER A 296 26.19 -1.89 5.09
N GLY A 297 25.16 -1.51 4.35
CA GLY A 297 24.68 -2.30 3.23
C GLY A 297 23.45 -1.66 2.59
N LYS A 298 23.20 -2.11 1.35
CA LYS A 298 22.02 -1.68 0.61
C LYS A 298 20.85 -2.60 0.91
N THR A 299 19.67 -2.02 0.92
CA THR A 299 18.40 -2.74 0.98
C THR A 299 17.90 -2.96 -0.43
N GLU A 300 17.48 -4.18 -0.75
CA GLU A 300 16.77 -4.49 -1.98
C GLU A 300 15.28 -4.34 -1.75
N ILE A 301 14.60 -3.62 -2.65
CA ILE A 301 13.16 -3.43 -2.66
C ILE A 301 12.69 -3.75 -4.06
N THR A 302 11.72 -4.66 -4.20
CA THR A 302 11.16 -5.04 -5.49
C THR A 302 9.69 -4.64 -5.54
N THR A 303 9.31 -3.77 -6.48
CA THR A 303 7.88 -3.54 -6.74
C THR A 303 7.33 -4.67 -7.61
N PRO A 304 6.13 -5.20 -7.32
CA PRO A 304 5.66 -6.45 -7.89
C PRO A 304 5.29 -6.34 -9.37
N GLN A 305 5.45 -7.44 -10.09
CA GLN A 305 4.87 -7.61 -11.42
C GLN A 305 3.35 -7.71 -11.36
N SER A 306 2.70 -7.42 -12.49
CA SER A 306 1.24 -7.47 -12.55
C SER A 306 0.71 -7.82 -13.94
N ILE A 307 -0.53 -8.34 -13.97
CA ILE A 307 -1.28 -8.62 -15.18
C ILE A 307 -2.65 -7.97 -15.07
N ASN A 308 -3.04 -7.21 -16.09
CA ASN A 308 -4.38 -6.66 -16.24
C ASN A 308 -5.08 -7.30 -17.44
N LEU A 309 -6.28 -7.80 -17.22
CA LEU A 309 -7.22 -8.23 -18.25
C LEU A 309 -8.41 -7.25 -18.28
N ASP A 310 -8.53 -6.50 -19.35
CA ASP A 310 -9.67 -5.59 -19.56
C ASP A 310 -10.58 -6.16 -20.63
N PHE A 311 -11.88 -6.11 -20.41
CA PHE A 311 -12.89 -6.50 -21.37
C PHE A 311 -14.07 -5.54 -21.33
N GLN A 312 -14.55 -5.14 -22.50
CA GLN A 312 -15.79 -4.39 -22.64
C GLN A 312 -16.56 -4.84 -23.87
N SER A 313 -17.87 -4.70 -23.86
CA SER A 313 -18.73 -4.92 -25.02
C SER A 313 -20.03 -4.12 -24.93
N GLY A 314 -20.53 -3.67 -26.08
CA GLY A 314 -21.89 -3.17 -26.19
C GLY A 314 -22.89 -4.31 -26.00
N ILE A 315 -23.78 -4.19 -25.01
CA ILE A 315 -24.77 -5.22 -24.65
C ILE A 315 -26.17 -4.87 -25.16
N MET A 316 -26.43 -3.59 -25.38
CA MET A 316 -27.64 -3.07 -26.00
C MET A 316 -27.37 -1.67 -26.55
N GLU A 317 -28.35 -1.08 -27.21
CA GLU A 317 -28.22 0.28 -27.72
C GLU A 317 -27.85 1.26 -26.61
N ASN A 318 -26.82 2.08 -26.85
CA ASN A 318 -26.29 3.07 -25.89
C ASN A 318 -25.83 2.51 -24.56
N THR A 319 -25.59 1.19 -24.44
CA THR A 319 -25.18 0.56 -23.18
C THR A 319 -24.00 -0.36 -23.40
N LEU A 320 -22.99 -0.17 -22.57
CA LEU A 320 -21.74 -0.93 -22.52
C LEU A 320 -21.64 -1.66 -21.19
N ALA A 321 -21.22 -2.91 -21.22
CA ALA A 321 -20.73 -3.61 -20.03
C ALA A 321 -19.20 -3.73 -20.08
N PHE A 322 -18.56 -3.72 -18.92
CA PHE A 322 -17.11 -3.86 -18.80
C PHE A 322 -16.71 -4.68 -17.57
N VAL A 323 -15.56 -5.29 -17.68
CA VAL A 323 -14.87 -5.97 -16.57
C VAL A 323 -13.38 -5.73 -16.70
N ASN A 324 -12.73 -5.48 -15.59
CA ASN A 324 -11.28 -5.50 -15.41
C ASN A 324 -10.95 -6.56 -14.36
N VAL A 325 -9.96 -7.40 -14.62
CA VAL A 325 -9.38 -8.32 -13.63
C VAL A 325 -7.90 -8.03 -13.57
N ARG A 326 -7.39 -7.86 -12.37
CA ARG A 326 -5.98 -7.58 -12.11
C ARG A 326 -5.40 -8.59 -11.15
N TRP A 327 -4.22 -9.10 -11.47
CA TRP A 327 -3.35 -9.89 -10.59
C TRP A 327 -2.07 -9.13 -10.30
N VAL A 328 -1.60 -9.20 -9.06
CA VAL A 328 -0.34 -8.61 -8.60
C VAL A 328 0.40 -9.61 -7.73
N ASP A 329 1.68 -9.84 -8.04
CA ASP A 329 2.58 -10.82 -7.37
C ASP A 329 3.08 -10.28 -6.03
N TRP A 330 2.16 -10.09 -5.05
CA TRP A 330 2.50 -9.60 -3.73
C TRP A 330 3.17 -10.63 -2.84
N SER A 331 2.98 -11.93 -3.09
CA SER A 331 3.56 -13.01 -2.28
C SER A 331 5.08 -13.02 -2.25
N LYS A 332 5.73 -12.35 -3.20
CA LYS A 332 7.18 -12.18 -3.25
C LYS A 332 7.67 -10.84 -2.69
N PHE A 333 6.73 -9.95 -2.36
CA PHE A 333 7.09 -8.63 -1.87
C PHE A 333 7.48 -8.69 -0.40
N SER A 334 8.68 -8.20 -0.09
CA SER A 334 9.10 -7.92 1.28
C SER A 334 10.09 -6.76 1.32
N ILE A 335 10.13 -6.06 2.44
CA ILE A 335 11.13 -5.03 2.72
C ILE A 335 11.85 -5.40 4.01
N ARG A 336 13.15 -5.62 3.91
CA ARG A 336 14.03 -5.87 5.05
C ARG A 336 15.19 -4.86 5.03
N PRO A 337 15.03 -3.69 5.64
CA PRO A 337 16.10 -2.71 5.75
C PRO A 337 17.34 -3.35 6.37
N HIS A 338 18.53 -2.97 5.92
CA HIS A 338 19.75 -3.71 6.23
C HIS A 338 20.03 -3.82 7.74
N LYS A 339 19.98 -2.71 8.47
CA LYS A 339 20.22 -2.70 9.92
C LYS A 339 19.05 -3.33 10.70
N PHE A 340 17.81 -3.04 10.27
CA PHE A 340 16.62 -3.71 10.82
C PHE A 340 16.74 -5.23 10.73
N GLY A 341 17.10 -5.75 9.55
CA GLY A 341 17.28 -7.17 9.31
C GLY A 341 18.37 -7.79 10.17
N GLN A 342 19.46 -7.08 10.42
CA GLN A 342 20.52 -7.55 11.30
C GLN A 342 20.08 -7.64 12.76
N LEU A 343 19.39 -6.61 13.26
CA LEU A 343 18.81 -6.64 14.60
C LEU A 343 17.77 -7.76 14.74
N ALA A 344 16.88 -7.89 13.76
CA ALA A 344 15.89 -8.96 13.71
C ALA A 344 16.54 -10.35 13.74
N SER A 345 17.63 -10.54 12.99
CA SER A 345 18.40 -11.80 12.99
C SER A 345 19.07 -12.05 14.34
N GLY A 346 19.61 -11.01 14.97
CA GLY A 346 20.17 -11.10 16.31
C GLY A 346 19.14 -11.46 17.37
N LEU A 347 17.96 -10.85 17.32
CA LEU A 347 16.87 -11.16 18.23
C LEU A 347 16.38 -12.61 18.07
N THR A 348 16.17 -13.10 16.83
CA THR A 348 15.75 -14.48 16.61
C THR A 348 16.85 -15.48 17.00
N GLN A 349 18.12 -15.14 16.84
CA GLN A 349 19.24 -15.95 17.35
C GLN A 349 19.20 -16.03 18.87
N ALA A 350 18.96 -14.92 19.55
CA ALA A 350 18.94 -14.88 21.02
C ALA A 350 17.72 -15.62 21.62
N VAL A 351 16.55 -15.51 20.96
CA VAL A 351 15.29 -16.08 21.49
C VAL A 351 15.06 -17.51 21.03
N ALA A 352 15.28 -17.78 19.74
CA ALA A 352 14.95 -19.05 19.09
C ALA A 352 16.17 -19.89 18.67
N GLY A 353 17.37 -19.41 18.88
CA GLY A 353 18.61 -20.09 18.52
C GLY A 353 18.90 -20.14 17.01
N THR A 354 18.16 -19.37 16.20
CA THR A 354 18.33 -19.32 14.74
C THR A 354 18.41 -17.87 14.25
N PRO A 355 19.35 -17.50 13.36
CA PRO A 355 19.50 -16.13 12.88
C PRO A 355 18.55 -15.82 11.69
N ARG A 356 17.33 -16.37 11.71
CA ARG A 356 16.38 -16.21 10.60
C ARG A 356 16.02 -14.74 10.35
N GLY A 357 15.84 -13.96 11.42
CA GLY A 357 15.30 -12.61 11.35
C GLY A 357 13.86 -12.58 10.84
N PHE A 358 13.36 -11.39 10.54
CA PHE A 358 12.06 -11.14 9.94
C PHE A 358 12.10 -9.86 9.11
N ASP A 359 11.13 -9.71 8.21
CA ASP A 359 10.98 -8.53 7.36
C ASP A 359 10.20 -7.42 8.07
N LEU A 360 10.45 -6.17 7.72
CA LEU A 360 9.68 -5.03 8.24
C LEU A 360 8.24 -5.06 7.70
N ILE A 361 8.10 -5.38 6.41
CA ILE A 361 6.83 -5.59 5.71
C ILE A 361 6.99 -6.82 4.82
N ALA A 362 5.98 -7.69 4.78
CA ALA A 362 5.85 -8.79 3.85
C ALA A 362 4.36 -9.10 3.62
N TYR A 363 4.04 -9.69 2.48
CA TYR A 363 2.70 -10.20 2.16
C TYR A 363 2.76 -11.69 1.90
N ASP A 364 1.71 -12.42 2.28
CA ASP A 364 1.69 -13.89 2.21
C ASP A 364 1.07 -14.42 0.93
N LYS A 365 0.27 -13.61 0.22
CA LYS A 365 -0.50 -14.04 -0.96
C LYS A 365 -0.45 -13.00 -2.06
N ASP A 366 -0.62 -13.50 -3.29
CA ASP A 366 -0.91 -12.65 -4.43
C ASP A 366 -2.29 -12.03 -4.31
N GLN A 367 -2.43 -10.84 -4.84
CA GLN A 367 -3.69 -10.12 -4.89
C GLN A 367 -4.37 -10.33 -6.23
N ILE A 368 -5.66 -10.60 -6.18
CA ILE A 368 -6.56 -10.59 -7.35
C ILE A 368 -7.67 -9.59 -7.08
N SER A 369 -7.88 -8.67 -7.98
CA SER A 369 -9.01 -7.74 -7.93
C SER A 369 -9.84 -7.80 -9.21
N ALA A 370 -11.12 -7.49 -9.08
CA ALA A 370 -12.05 -7.41 -10.19
C ALA A 370 -12.92 -6.16 -10.05
N THR A 371 -13.07 -5.42 -11.14
CA THR A 371 -14.05 -4.33 -11.28
C THR A 371 -14.95 -4.62 -12.46
N PHE A 372 -16.23 -4.50 -12.26
CA PHE A 372 -17.25 -4.75 -13.30
C PHE A 372 -18.33 -3.69 -13.25
N GLY A 373 -18.95 -3.43 -14.38
CA GLY A 373 -19.99 -2.42 -14.41
C GLY A 373 -20.67 -2.26 -15.76
N VAL A 374 -21.60 -1.32 -15.75
CA VAL A 374 -22.34 -0.92 -16.95
C VAL A 374 -22.30 0.60 -17.09
N ALA A 375 -22.17 1.06 -18.33
CA ALA A 375 -22.22 2.46 -18.68
C ALA A 375 -23.29 2.70 -19.72
N ARG A 376 -24.10 3.74 -19.57
CA ARG A 376 -25.17 4.08 -20.49
C ARG A 376 -25.09 5.53 -20.94
N LYS A 377 -25.10 5.73 -22.22
CA LYS A 377 -25.26 7.04 -22.84
C LYS A 377 -26.73 7.45 -22.76
N LEU A 378 -27.02 8.53 -22.05
CA LEU A 378 -28.38 9.07 -21.92
C LEU A 378 -28.75 9.98 -23.08
N ASN A 379 -27.76 10.74 -23.58
CA ASN A 379 -27.87 11.59 -24.76
C ASN A 379 -26.45 11.85 -25.32
N ASP A 380 -26.30 12.67 -26.35
CA ASP A 380 -25.01 12.91 -27.01
C ASP A 380 -23.95 13.57 -26.11
N LYS A 381 -24.34 14.15 -25.00
CA LYS A 381 -23.45 14.85 -24.07
C LYS A 381 -23.29 14.16 -22.72
N LEU A 382 -24.20 13.28 -22.34
CA LEU A 382 -24.25 12.73 -20.99
C LEU A 382 -24.26 11.21 -21.02
N ALA A 383 -23.35 10.60 -20.29
CA ALA A 383 -23.33 9.16 -19.98
C ALA A 383 -23.18 8.95 -18.48
N LEU A 384 -23.80 7.90 -17.95
CA LEU A 384 -23.70 7.47 -16.56
C LEU A 384 -23.17 6.05 -16.46
N SER A 385 -22.51 5.70 -15.37
CA SER A 385 -22.05 4.35 -15.07
C SER A 385 -22.38 3.93 -13.65
N LEU A 386 -22.59 2.63 -13.50
CA LEU A 386 -22.63 1.93 -12.23
C LEU A 386 -21.56 0.85 -12.26
N LEU A 387 -20.88 0.67 -11.15
CA LEU A 387 -19.83 -0.34 -11.03
C LEU A 387 -19.84 -1.01 -9.68
N GLY A 388 -19.37 -2.24 -9.65
CA GLY A 388 -19.00 -3.00 -8.48
C GLY A 388 -17.55 -3.41 -8.56
N GLY A 389 -16.98 -3.78 -7.44
CA GLY A 389 -15.63 -4.31 -7.39
C GLY A 389 -15.40 -5.19 -6.18
N TRP A 390 -14.42 -6.05 -6.33
CA TRP A 390 -13.97 -6.99 -5.33
C TRP A 390 -12.44 -7.10 -5.37
N ASP A 391 -11.85 -7.35 -4.21
CA ASP A 391 -10.43 -7.54 -4.02
C ASP A 391 -10.19 -8.65 -3.00
N SER A 392 -9.27 -9.56 -3.30
CA SER A 392 -8.98 -10.73 -2.46
C SER A 392 -8.19 -10.41 -1.20
N GLY A 393 -7.54 -9.26 -1.17
CA GLY A 393 -6.47 -9.02 -0.21
C GLY A 393 -5.15 -9.71 -0.57
N ALA A 394 -4.12 -9.48 0.23
CA ALA A 394 -2.78 -10.06 0.08
C ALA A 394 -2.35 -10.96 1.25
N GLY A 395 -3.30 -11.39 2.07
CA GLY A 395 -3.12 -12.31 3.19
C GLY A 395 -3.65 -11.80 4.51
N ASN A 396 -4.06 -12.72 5.38
CA ASN A 396 -4.56 -12.44 6.73
C ASN A 396 -4.05 -13.54 7.68
N PRO A 397 -3.21 -13.22 8.68
CA PRO A 397 -2.92 -11.88 9.21
C PRO A 397 -2.14 -10.98 8.27
N THR A 398 -2.36 -9.67 8.36
CA THR A 398 -1.70 -8.62 7.57
C THR A 398 -0.79 -7.76 8.44
N SER A 399 0.04 -6.91 7.82
CA SER A 399 0.93 -6.02 8.57
C SER A 399 0.15 -4.98 9.39
N THR A 400 0.63 -4.69 10.60
CA THR A 400 0.17 -3.54 11.39
C THR A 400 0.39 -2.18 10.70
N LEU A 401 1.24 -2.12 9.69
CA LEU A 401 1.51 -0.92 8.88
C LEU A 401 0.50 -0.70 7.74
N GLY A 402 -0.42 -1.67 7.53
CA GLY A 402 -1.50 -1.58 6.56
C GLY A 402 -2.55 -2.67 6.85
N PRO A 403 -3.32 -2.55 7.96
CA PRO A 403 -4.17 -3.62 8.47
C PRO A 403 -5.51 -3.68 7.73
N THR A 404 -5.46 -4.02 6.46
CA THR A 404 -6.64 -4.19 5.61
C THR A 404 -6.55 -5.46 4.78
N GLU A 405 -7.68 -6.15 4.57
CA GLU A 405 -7.75 -7.42 3.85
C GLU A 405 -8.84 -7.39 2.78
N GLY A 406 -8.45 -6.98 1.57
CA GLY A 406 -9.38 -6.89 0.45
C GLY A 406 -10.57 -5.97 0.69
N TYR A 407 -11.54 -5.99 -0.22
CA TYR A 407 -12.77 -5.19 -0.11
C TYR A 407 -13.86 -5.63 -1.07
N TRP A 408 -15.10 -5.24 -0.78
CA TRP A 408 -16.17 -5.06 -1.76
C TRP A 408 -16.40 -3.58 -1.99
N SER A 409 -16.90 -3.22 -3.16
CA SER A 409 -17.18 -1.81 -3.45
C SER A 409 -18.31 -1.63 -4.43
N ALA A 410 -18.93 -0.47 -4.35
CA ALA A 410 -19.92 0.01 -5.31
C ALA A 410 -19.64 1.47 -5.65
N GLY A 411 -19.87 1.84 -6.91
CA GLY A 411 -19.60 3.20 -7.36
C GLY A 411 -20.50 3.64 -8.49
N LEU A 412 -20.53 4.94 -8.65
CA LEU A 412 -21.24 5.61 -9.73
C LEU A 412 -20.34 6.66 -10.38
N GLY A 413 -20.51 6.84 -11.66
CA GLY A 413 -19.76 7.83 -12.44
C GLY A 413 -20.62 8.51 -13.48
N GLY A 414 -20.18 9.67 -13.90
CA GLY A 414 -20.80 10.43 -14.98
C GLY A 414 -19.76 11.05 -15.89
N GLN A 415 -20.07 11.08 -17.17
CA GLN A 415 -19.30 11.79 -18.17
C GLN A 415 -20.18 12.85 -18.84
N TYR A 416 -19.69 14.07 -18.88
CA TYR A 416 -20.26 15.16 -19.64
C TYR A 416 -19.32 15.54 -20.77
N SER A 417 -19.81 15.52 -22.01
CA SER A 417 -19.06 15.87 -23.23
C SER A 417 -19.62 17.17 -23.81
N PRO A 418 -19.04 18.34 -23.46
CA PRO A 418 -19.48 19.63 -24.01
C PRO A 418 -19.42 19.65 -25.53
N THR A 419 -18.38 19.03 -26.11
CA THR A 419 -18.17 18.83 -27.54
C THR A 419 -17.84 17.35 -27.83
N PRO A 420 -17.88 16.90 -29.08
CA PRO A 420 -17.43 15.55 -29.43
C PRO A 420 -15.95 15.26 -29.06
N ALA A 421 -15.13 16.30 -29.01
CA ALA A 421 -13.69 16.22 -28.72
C ALA A 421 -13.34 16.30 -27.25
N THR A 422 -14.18 16.91 -26.41
CA THR A 422 -13.87 17.15 -24.98
C THR A 422 -14.82 16.42 -24.06
N PHE A 423 -14.31 15.99 -22.90
CA PHE A 423 -15.14 15.42 -21.86
C PHE A 423 -14.63 15.78 -20.46
N ILE A 424 -15.55 15.76 -19.51
CA ILE A 424 -15.29 15.81 -18.08
C ILE A 424 -15.95 14.57 -17.48
N GLN A 425 -15.20 13.82 -16.66
CA GLN A 425 -15.71 12.68 -15.92
C GLN A 425 -15.58 12.96 -14.42
N ALA A 426 -16.61 12.57 -13.68
CA ALA A 426 -16.58 12.57 -12.23
C ALA A 426 -17.17 11.26 -11.71
N GLY A 427 -16.67 10.79 -10.58
CA GLY A 427 -17.15 9.57 -9.96
C GLY A 427 -16.91 9.51 -8.48
N ALA A 428 -17.71 8.68 -7.81
CA ALA A 428 -17.56 8.31 -6.41
C ALA A 428 -17.70 6.80 -6.26
N ARG A 429 -16.91 6.21 -5.36
CA ARG A 429 -16.90 4.78 -5.06
C ARG A 429 -16.79 4.58 -3.56
N TYR A 430 -17.67 3.77 -3.01
CA TYR A 430 -17.67 3.37 -1.62
C TYR A 430 -17.08 1.96 -1.48
N PHE A 431 -16.29 1.75 -0.43
CA PHE A 431 -15.60 0.50 -0.17
C PHE A 431 -15.98 -0.02 1.21
N TRP A 432 -16.34 -1.28 1.27
CA TRP A 432 -16.44 -2.08 2.48
C TRP A 432 -15.18 -2.90 2.59
N MET A 433 -14.32 -2.52 3.53
CA MET A 433 -13.03 -3.19 3.74
C MET A 433 -13.27 -4.55 4.41
N GLY A 434 -12.46 -5.53 4.07
CA GLY A 434 -12.46 -6.83 4.75
C GLY A 434 -11.88 -6.74 6.16
N ASP A 435 -12.36 -7.62 7.05
CA ASP A 435 -11.83 -7.74 8.41
C ASP A 435 -10.37 -8.21 8.36
N ALA A 436 -9.49 -7.54 9.10
CA ALA A 436 -8.08 -7.84 9.15
C ALA A 436 -7.60 -8.13 10.57
N LYS A 437 -6.73 -9.14 10.69
CA LYS A 437 -5.92 -9.39 11.89
C LYS A 437 -4.55 -8.76 11.67
N ALA A 438 -4.23 -7.74 12.44
CA ALA A 438 -2.97 -7.03 12.31
C ALA A 438 -1.85 -7.73 13.06
N GLN A 439 -0.72 -7.91 12.38
CA GLN A 439 0.43 -8.66 12.85
C GLN A 439 1.69 -7.79 12.79
N SER A 440 2.44 -7.74 13.87
CA SER A 440 3.77 -7.12 13.86
C SER A 440 4.79 -8.01 13.14
N ALA A 441 5.83 -7.39 12.62
CA ALA A 441 6.87 -8.03 11.81
C ALA A 441 7.47 -9.31 12.43
N SER A 442 7.64 -9.33 13.76
CA SER A 442 8.19 -10.49 14.48
C SER A 442 7.31 -11.75 14.43
N TRP A 443 6.05 -11.63 14.04
CA TRP A 443 5.09 -12.73 13.95
C TRP A 443 4.81 -13.19 12.52
N PHE A 444 5.39 -12.54 11.49
CA PHE A 444 5.19 -12.93 10.09
C PHE A 444 5.47 -14.41 9.86
N GLY A 445 4.59 -15.05 9.09
CA GLY A 445 4.60 -16.49 8.84
C GLY A 445 4.05 -17.33 10.00
N THR A 446 3.31 -16.72 10.93
CA THR A 446 2.56 -17.42 12.01
C THR A 446 1.12 -16.96 12.05
N GLU A 447 0.27 -17.68 12.79
CA GLU A 447 -1.14 -17.29 13.03
C GLU A 447 -1.32 -16.27 14.18
N ARG A 448 -0.21 -15.81 14.78
CA ARG A 448 -0.27 -14.83 15.87
C ARG A 448 -0.52 -13.44 15.32
N TYR A 449 -1.33 -12.65 16.03
CA TYR A 449 -1.66 -11.28 15.64
C TYR A 449 -1.82 -10.40 16.90
N ASP A 450 -1.77 -9.10 16.69
CA ASP A 450 -1.76 -8.12 17.77
C ASP A 450 -3.10 -7.39 17.93
N ALA A 451 -3.80 -7.13 16.83
CA ALA A 451 -5.02 -6.35 16.82
C ALA A 451 -6.03 -6.82 15.78
N ASP A 452 -7.31 -6.56 16.03
CA ASP A 452 -8.44 -6.81 15.14
C ASP A 452 -8.91 -5.47 14.54
N PHE A 453 -9.04 -5.42 13.21
CA PHE A 453 -9.58 -4.31 12.43
C PHE A 453 -10.84 -4.79 11.70
N LYS A 454 -11.99 -4.18 12.00
CA LYS A 454 -13.29 -4.65 11.52
C LYS A 454 -14.20 -3.48 11.15
N ASP A 455 -15.14 -3.75 10.25
CA ASP A 455 -16.15 -2.79 9.83
C ASP A 455 -15.58 -1.49 9.21
N ASN A 456 -14.39 -1.57 8.67
CA ASN A 456 -13.67 -0.43 8.09
C ASN A 456 -14.20 -0.09 6.70
N THR A 457 -14.11 1.18 6.34
CA THR A 457 -14.70 1.70 5.11
C THR A 457 -13.79 2.74 4.46
N ALA A 458 -14.02 2.99 3.16
CA ALA A 458 -13.38 4.10 2.47
C ALA A 458 -14.31 4.68 1.41
N ILE A 459 -14.08 5.94 1.04
CA ILE A 459 -14.74 6.58 -0.09
C ILE A 459 -13.72 7.19 -1.02
N GLY A 460 -13.83 6.86 -2.31
CA GLY A 460 -12.99 7.42 -3.37
C GLY A 460 -13.77 8.39 -4.23
N TYR A 461 -13.12 9.50 -4.59
CA TYR A 461 -13.64 10.47 -5.54
C TYR A 461 -12.65 10.64 -6.68
N SER A 462 -13.15 10.91 -7.87
CA SER A 462 -12.31 11.23 -9.02
C SER A 462 -12.90 12.31 -9.89
N LEU A 463 -12.01 13.07 -10.47
CA LEU A 463 -12.30 14.03 -11.53
C LEU A 463 -11.28 13.83 -12.64
N LYS A 464 -11.76 13.74 -13.89
CA LYS A 464 -10.91 13.59 -15.07
C LYS A 464 -11.42 14.50 -16.17
N ILE A 465 -10.50 15.09 -16.90
CA ILE A 465 -10.77 15.81 -18.14
C ILE A 465 -10.04 15.13 -19.28
N GLY A 466 -10.58 15.21 -20.49
CA GLY A 466 -9.93 14.64 -21.65
C GLY A 466 -10.27 15.34 -22.96
N TYR A 467 -9.39 15.10 -23.93
CA TYR A 467 -9.46 15.68 -25.25
C TYR A 467 -9.07 14.65 -26.31
N LYS A 468 -9.88 14.61 -27.36
CA LYS A 468 -9.68 13.79 -28.60
C LYS A 468 -9.39 14.72 -29.77
N PHE A 469 -8.32 14.49 -30.50
CA PHE A 469 -7.90 15.39 -31.59
C PHE A 469 -7.25 14.66 -32.77
#